data_e90bf39359d8fccd0d073173f4629b4f
#
_entry.id   e90bf39359d8fccd0d073173f4629b4f
#
_cell.length_a   1.000
_cell.length_b   1.000
_cell.length_c   1.000
_cell.angle_alpha   90.00
_cell.angle_beta   90.00
_cell.angle_gamma   90.00
#
_symmetry.space_group_name_H-M   'P 1'
#
loop_
_entity.id
_entity.type
_entity.pdbx_description
1 polymer ?
#
loop_
_entity_poly.entity_id
_entity_poly.type
_entity_poly.pdbx_seq_one_letter_code
_entity_poly.pdbx_strand_id
1 'polypeptide(L)'
;LWGTGMLSAQTAVSDTLKFVFKLHGQTRRYQVVFCQQGENIQMNWGIERNLRWQSGSYTMTPEALKNGKQLCFLQPEDGNHLTLSSLETAYVLPQNALQQLKEKGSMEFNRTMYDRVADESEKNTGRPLLHVVDRHEGGEMWIWDNPSLPVVWRMKNNPLEINWQVEVK
;
A
#
# COMPACT_ATOMS: atom_id res chain seq x y z
N LEU A 1 -3.85 34.31 13.85
CA LEU A 1 -4.02 33.95 13.69
C LEU A 1 -4.10 33.13 13.50
N TRP A 2 -4.16 33.01 13.51
CA TRP A 2 -4.51 32.43 13.51
C TRP A 2 -4.39 31.54 12.90
N GLY A 3 -4.44 31.20 12.50
CA GLY A 3 -4.59 30.31 11.96
C GLY A 3 -4.04 29.36 11.70
N THR A 4 -3.81 29.39 11.69
CA THR A 4 -3.26 28.78 11.45
C THR A 4 -3.07 27.67 11.41
N GLY A 5 -2.96 27.49 11.69
CA GLY A 5 -2.67 26.44 11.69
C GLY A 5 -3.07 25.31 11.35
N MET A 6 -3.56 25.30 11.32
CA MET A 6 -3.96 24.34 11.19
C MET A 6 -3.76 23.70 10.33
N LEU A 7 -3.66 24.05 10.12
CA LEU A 7 -3.33 23.65 9.55
C LEU A 7 -2.78 22.59 9.17
N SER A 8 -2.64 21.78 9.55
CA SER A 8 -2.41 20.41 9.22
C SER A 8 -3.47 19.82 8.34
N ALA A 9 -3.97 20.60 7.45
CA ALA A 9 -4.91 20.14 6.46
C ALA A 9 -4.31 18.95 5.72
N GLN A 10 -5.05 17.87 5.64
CA GLN A 10 -4.66 16.73 4.85
C GLN A 10 -4.64 17.11 3.38
N THR A 11 -3.53 16.79 2.70
CA THR A 11 -3.38 16.99 1.26
C THR A 11 -3.48 15.64 0.58
N ALA A 12 -4.44 15.48 -0.34
CA ALA A 12 -4.59 14.24 -1.07
C ALA A 12 -3.37 14.03 -1.98
N VAL A 13 -2.69 12.89 -1.85
CA VAL A 13 -1.54 12.52 -2.67
C VAL A 13 -1.89 11.45 -3.69
N SER A 14 -3.10 10.95 -3.68
CA SER A 14 -3.60 10.00 -4.66
C SER A 14 -5.04 10.31 -5.04
N ASP A 15 -5.42 9.86 -6.23
CA ASP A 15 -6.83 9.76 -6.59
C ASP A 15 -7.52 8.76 -5.67
N THR A 16 -8.84 8.68 -5.76
CA THR A 16 -9.58 7.60 -5.12
C THR A 16 -9.25 6.30 -5.83
N LEU A 17 -8.67 5.36 -5.09
CA LEU A 17 -8.30 4.05 -5.59
C LEU A 17 -9.31 3.03 -5.09
N LYS A 18 -9.57 2.01 -5.90
CA LYS A 18 -10.41 0.90 -5.49
C LYS A 18 -9.53 -0.31 -5.26
N PHE A 19 -9.43 -0.73 -4.01
CA PHE A 19 -8.71 -1.96 -3.66
C PHE A 19 -9.70 -3.11 -3.67
N VAL A 20 -9.49 -4.05 -4.57
CA VAL A 20 -10.32 -5.25 -4.69
C VAL A 20 -9.58 -6.40 -4.05
N PHE A 21 -10.01 -6.80 -2.87
CA PHE A 21 -9.39 -7.89 -2.12
C PHE A 21 -10.05 -9.22 -2.42
N LYS A 22 -9.24 -10.25 -2.50
CA LYS A 22 -9.66 -11.64 -2.55
C LYS A 22 -9.20 -12.30 -1.24
N LEU A 23 -10.15 -12.54 -0.35
CA LEU A 23 -9.88 -13.07 0.99
C LEU A 23 -10.66 -14.36 1.16
N HIS A 24 -9.99 -15.52 1.15
CA HIS A 24 -10.62 -16.81 1.43
C HIS A 24 -11.92 -17.02 0.62
N GLY A 25 -11.88 -16.68 -0.67
CA GLY A 25 -13.03 -16.85 -1.55
C GLY A 25 -14.04 -15.70 -1.53
N GLN A 26 -13.84 -14.70 -0.68
CA GLN A 26 -14.68 -13.52 -0.64
C GLN A 26 -14.02 -12.35 -1.37
N THR A 27 -14.82 -11.51 -2.01
CA THR A 27 -14.34 -10.30 -2.66
C THR A 27 -14.82 -9.09 -1.86
N ARG A 28 -13.89 -8.19 -1.54
CA ARG A 28 -14.18 -6.92 -0.86
C ARG A 28 -13.59 -5.77 -1.64
N ARG A 29 -14.38 -4.71 -1.80
CA ARG A 29 -13.96 -3.53 -2.56
C ARG A 29 -13.90 -2.32 -1.63
N TYR A 30 -12.67 -1.88 -1.34
CA TYR A 30 -12.44 -0.68 -0.52
C TYR A 30 -12.15 0.52 -1.41
N GLN A 31 -12.69 1.68 -1.02
CA GLN A 31 -12.22 2.95 -1.54
C GLN A 31 -11.08 3.42 -0.65
N VAL A 32 -9.98 3.84 -1.27
CA VAL A 32 -8.78 4.24 -0.55
C VAL A 32 -8.27 5.56 -1.12
N VAL A 33 -7.93 6.48 -0.24
CA VAL A 33 -7.24 7.72 -0.60
C VAL A 33 -6.04 7.86 0.32
N PHE A 34 -4.87 8.09 -0.27
CA PHE A 34 -3.67 8.42 0.49
C PHE A 34 -3.60 9.92 0.65
N CYS A 35 -3.42 10.40 1.88
CA CYS A 35 -3.34 11.80 2.21
C CYS A 35 -2.06 12.09 2.97
N GLN A 36 -1.43 13.22 2.66
CA GLN A 36 -0.30 13.68 3.44
C GLN A 36 -0.78 14.47 4.65
N GLN A 37 -0.22 14.17 5.81
CA GLN A 37 -0.54 14.84 7.06
C GLN A 37 0.78 15.17 7.75
N GLY A 38 1.26 16.40 7.55
CA GLY A 38 2.62 16.76 7.95
C GLY A 38 3.64 15.90 7.21
N GLU A 39 4.48 15.19 7.94
CA GLU A 39 5.44 14.24 7.36
C GLU A 39 4.92 12.82 7.26
N ASN A 40 3.73 12.57 7.81
CA ASN A 40 3.08 11.26 7.75
C ASN A 40 2.30 11.12 6.45
N ILE A 41 2.06 9.87 6.04
CA ILE A 41 1.07 9.56 5.02
C ILE A 41 -0.01 8.73 5.68
N GLN A 42 -1.25 9.13 5.46
CA GLN A 42 -2.41 8.44 5.99
C GLN A 42 -3.16 7.77 4.85
N MET A 43 -3.45 6.48 5.02
CA MET A 43 -4.32 5.74 4.14
C MET A 43 -5.72 5.78 4.72
N ASN A 44 -6.63 6.45 4.03
CA ASN A 44 -8.04 6.52 4.42
C ASN A 44 -8.81 5.50 3.60
N TRP A 45 -9.49 4.59 4.28
CA TRP A 45 -10.25 3.55 3.61
C TRP A 45 -11.72 3.64 3.96
N GLY A 46 -12.57 3.16 3.05
CA GLY A 46 -14.00 3.05 3.27
C GLY A 46 -14.58 1.91 2.47
N ILE A 47 -15.64 1.31 3.00
CA ILE A 47 -16.36 0.23 2.34
C ILE A 47 -17.83 0.28 2.74
N GLU A 48 -18.71 -0.05 1.78
CA GLU A 48 -20.12 -0.26 2.08
C GLU A 48 -20.34 -1.74 2.36
N ARG A 49 -20.86 -2.04 3.55
CA ARG A 49 -21.22 -3.39 3.95
C ARG A 49 -22.53 -3.36 4.71
N ASN A 50 -23.45 -4.27 4.35
CA ASN A 50 -24.75 -4.38 4.99
C ASN A 50 -25.49 -3.02 5.02
N LEU A 51 -25.46 -2.31 3.89
CA LEU A 51 -26.09 -1.00 3.71
C LEU A 51 -25.55 0.09 4.66
N ARG A 52 -24.34 -0.13 5.20
CA ARG A 52 -23.65 0.84 6.05
C ARG A 52 -22.28 1.15 5.49
N TRP A 53 -21.92 2.42 5.58
CA TRP A 53 -20.56 2.86 5.25
C TRP A 53 -19.67 2.65 6.47
N GLN A 54 -18.60 1.89 6.29
CA GLN A 54 -17.56 1.67 7.30
C GLN A 54 -16.29 2.32 6.81
N SER A 55 -15.54 2.92 7.72
CA SER A 55 -14.32 3.63 7.35
C SER A 55 -13.33 3.68 8.51
N GLY A 56 -12.10 3.99 8.16
CA GLY A 56 -11.02 4.16 9.11
C GLY A 56 -9.76 4.63 8.42
N SER A 57 -8.65 4.54 9.12
CA SER A 57 -7.37 4.96 8.56
C SER A 57 -6.19 4.23 9.16
N TYR A 58 -5.11 4.20 8.38
CA TYR A 58 -3.78 3.80 8.85
C TYR A 58 -2.83 4.97 8.61
N THR A 59 -2.15 5.39 9.64
CA THR A 59 -1.14 6.47 9.52
C THR A 59 0.25 5.83 9.52
N MET A 60 1.04 6.17 8.51
CA MET A 60 2.41 5.71 8.34
C MET A 60 3.37 6.82 8.73
N THR A 61 4.32 6.50 9.61
CA THR A 61 5.32 7.47 10.09
C THR A 61 6.41 7.68 9.04
N PRO A 62 7.15 8.81 9.10
CA PRO A 62 8.27 9.05 8.20
C PRO A 62 9.33 7.94 8.29
N GLU A 63 9.56 7.40 9.49
CA GLU A 63 10.51 6.32 9.68
C GLU A 63 10.07 5.06 8.94
N ALA A 64 8.79 4.68 9.07
CA ALA A 64 8.26 3.52 8.35
C ALA A 64 8.28 3.73 6.84
N LEU A 65 7.94 4.93 6.37
CA LEU A 65 7.95 5.25 4.94
C LEU A 65 9.34 5.18 4.34
N LYS A 66 10.37 5.40 5.13
CA LYS A 66 11.76 5.33 4.69
C LYS A 66 12.34 3.93 4.89
N ASN A 67 12.22 3.39 6.09
CA ASN A 67 12.96 2.20 6.55
C ASN A 67 12.06 1.02 6.94
N GLY A 68 10.78 1.06 6.67
CA GLY A 68 9.87 -0.01 7.03
C GLY A 68 10.33 -1.37 6.51
N LYS A 69 9.93 -2.42 7.20
CA LYS A 69 10.37 -3.78 6.93
C LYS A 69 9.27 -4.70 6.40
N GLN A 70 8.03 -4.31 6.54
CA GLN A 70 6.90 -5.19 6.20
C GLN A 70 5.62 -4.39 5.97
N LEU A 71 4.69 -5.02 5.24
CA LEU A 71 3.33 -4.50 5.11
C LEU A 71 2.51 -4.86 6.35
N CYS A 72 1.57 -3.99 6.69
CA CYS A 72 0.57 -4.27 7.68
C CYS A 72 -0.54 -5.11 7.03
N PHE A 73 -0.76 -6.31 7.54
CA PHE A 73 -1.83 -7.20 7.07
C PHE A 73 -3.01 -7.25 8.05
N LEU A 74 -3.13 -6.25 8.93
CA LEU A 74 -4.26 -6.17 9.84
C LEU A 74 -5.54 -5.93 9.05
N GLN A 75 -6.61 -6.61 9.48
CA GLN A 75 -7.92 -6.39 8.88
C GLN A 75 -8.47 -5.04 9.35
N PRO A 76 -8.97 -4.22 8.42
CA PRO A 76 -9.57 -2.94 8.79
C PRO A 76 -10.83 -3.14 9.62
N GLU A 77 -10.99 -2.34 10.65
CA GLU A 77 -12.18 -2.33 11.51
C GLU A 77 -12.79 -0.93 11.50
N ASP A 78 -14.12 -0.88 11.40
CA ASP A 78 -14.85 0.38 11.34
C ASP A 78 -14.56 1.27 12.55
N GLY A 79 -14.30 2.53 12.26
CA GLY A 79 -14.00 3.55 13.28
C GLY A 79 -12.58 3.53 13.80
N ASN A 80 -11.73 2.59 13.34
CA ASN A 80 -10.35 2.53 13.79
C ASN A 80 -9.46 3.48 12.98
N HIS A 81 -8.70 4.28 13.73
CA HIS A 81 -7.68 5.17 13.18
C HIS A 81 -6.36 4.80 13.83
N LEU A 82 -5.58 3.96 13.14
CA LEU A 82 -4.37 3.37 13.70
C LEU A 82 -3.14 4.10 13.18
N THR A 83 -2.21 4.39 14.09
CA THR A 83 -0.85 4.78 13.70
C THR A 83 0.00 3.51 13.73
N LEU A 84 0.56 3.15 12.60
CA LEU A 84 1.37 1.95 12.48
C LEU A 84 2.74 2.16 13.12
N SER A 85 3.40 1.06 13.44
CA SER A 85 4.76 1.09 14.00
C SER A 85 5.75 1.64 12.97
N SER A 86 6.96 1.95 13.44
CA SER A 86 8.04 2.40 12.56
C SER A 86 8.52 1.32 11.59
N LEU A 87 8.04 0.09 11.73
CA LEU A 87 8.44 -1.04 10.88
C LEU A 87 7.42 -1.36 9.79
N GLU A 88 6.22 -0.77 9.85
CA GLU A 88 5.11 -1.19 9.00
C GLU A 88 4.54 -0.06 8.15
N THR A 89 4.22 -0.39 6.91
CA THR A 89 3.46 0.49 6.02
C THR A 89 2.17 -0.20 5.58
N ALA A 90 1.22 0.60 5.13
CA ALA A 90 -0.06 0.10 4.60
C ALA A 90 -0.07 0.26 3.08
N TYR A 91 0.17 -0.84 2.37
CA TYR A 91 0.09 -0.93 0.91
C TYR A 91 1.04 0.00 0.15
N VAL A 92 2.08 0.48 0.82
CA VAL A 92 3.11 1.34 0.22
C VAL A 92 4.48 0.74 0.50
N LEU A 93 5.32 0.66 -0.53
CA LEU A 93 6.67 0.15 -0.35
C LEU A 93 7.55 1.24 0.27
N PRO A 94 8.30 0.93 1.35
CA PRO A 94 9.24 1.89 1.93
C PRO A 94 10.34 2.30 0.94
N GLN A 95 10.85 3.53 1.10
CA GLN A 95 11.83 4.10 0.18
C GLN A 95 13.11 3.27 0.06
N ASN A 96 13.63 2.76 1.18
CA ASN A 96 14.84 1.96 1.15
C ASN A 96 14.65 0.63 0.42
N ALA A 97 13.47 0.00 0.57
CA ALA A 97 13.16 -1.21 -0.17
C ALA A 97 13.08 -0.94 -1.68
N LEU A 98 12.42 0.15 -2.06
CA LEU A 98 12.33 0.55 -3.46
C LEU A 98 13.71 0.84 -4.06
N GLN A 99 14.54 1.56 -3.33
CA GLN A 99 15.90 1.87 -3.76
C GLN A 99 16.73 0.60 -3.93
N GLN A 100 16.66 -0.32 -2.97
CA GLN A 100 17.35 -1.60 -3.05
C GLN A 100 16.91 -2.38 -4.29
N LEU A 101 15.60 -2.43 -4.54
CA LEU A 101 15.06 -3.12 -5.71
C LEU A 101 15.59 -2.53 -7.01
N LYS A 102 15.62 -1.21 -7.12
CA LYS A 102 16.11 -0.52 -8.32
C LYS A 102 17.60 -0.69 -8.54
N GLU A 103 18.40 -0.67 -7.46
CA GLU A 103 19.85 -0.78 -7.57
C GLU A 103 20.34 -2.21 -7.76
N LYS A 104 19.69 -3.17 -7.13
CA LYS A 104 20.17 -4.55 -7.07
C LYS A 104 19.29 -5.55 -7.80
N GLY A 105 18.09 -5.16 -8.22
CA GLY A 105 17.12 -6.08 -8.81
C GLY A 105 16.48 -7.02 -7.80
N SER A 106 16.73 -6.82 -6.52
CA SER A 106 16.13 -7.61 -5.43
C SER A 106 16.00 -6.73 -4.19
N MET A 107 15.10 -7.11 -3.30
CA MET A 107 14.91 -6.39 -2.04
C MET A 107 14.53 -7.36 -0.92
N GLU A 108 14.93 -7.02 0.29
CA GLU A 108 14.47 -7.71 1.50
C GLU A 108 13.25 -6.95 2.04
N PHE A 109 12.12 -7.64 2.14
CA PHE A 109 10.88 -7.07 2.63
C PHE A 109 9.95 -8.20 3.07
N ASN A 110 9.04 -7.94 4.01
CA ASN A 110 8.14 -8.99 4.53
C ASN A 110 8.89 -10.23 5.01
N ARG A 111 10.09 -10.07 5.54
CA ARG A 111 10.95 -11.15 6.04
C ARG A 111 11.36 -12.15 4.97
N THR A 112 11.40 -11.73 3.72
CA THR A 112 11.84 -12.57 2.62
C THR A 112 12.56 -11.74 1.57
N MET A 113 13.07 -12.40 0.56
CA MET A 113 13.71 -11.74 -0.57
C MET A 113 12.79 -11.79 -1.78
N TYR A 114 12.57 -10.63 -2.38
CA TYR A 114 11.85 -10.51 -3.65
C TYR A 114 12.81 -10.21 -4.76
N ASP A 115 12.68 -10.92 -5.88
CA ASP A 115 13.46 -10.68 -7.07
C ASP A 115 12.61 -10.00 -8.14
N ARG A 116 13.19 -9.00 -8.79
CA ARG A 116 12.50 -8.31 -9.89
C ARG A 116 12.46 -9.21 -11.11
N VAL A 117 11.32 -9.31 -11.75
CA VAL A 117 11.11 -10.07 -12.97
C VAL A 117 10.45 -9.20 -14.03
N ALA A 118 10.68 -9.55 -15.31
CA ALA A 118 10.00 -8.88 -16.40
C ALA A 118 8.54 -9.34 -16.47
N ASP A 119 7.63 -8.40 -16.74
CA ASP A 119 6.20 -8.71 -16.83
C ASP A 119 5.57 -7.88 -17.94
N GLU A 120 5.01 -8.56 -18.93
CA GLU A 120 4.30 -7.92 -20.05
C GLU A 120 3.04 -7.18 -19.59
N SER A 121 2.44 -7.59 -18.47
CA SER A 121 1.23 -6.94 -17.95
C SER A 121 1.47 -5.48 -17.53
N GLU A 122 2.72 -5.11 -17.22
CA GLU A 122 3.08 -3.74 -16.91
C GLU A 122 2.67 -2.76 -18.01
N LYS A 123 2.67 -3.23 -19.25
CA LYS A 123 2.38 -2.40 -20.43
C LYS A 123 0.91 -2.10 -20.58
N ASN A 124 0.04 -2.85 -19.93
CA ASN A 124 -1.41 -2.76 -20.14
C ASN A 124 -2.13 -1.92 -19.10
N THR A 125 -1.44 -1.49 -18.05
CA THR A 125 -2.07 -0.75 -16.95
C THR A 125 -2.04 0.76 -17.13
N GLY A 126 -1.26 1.26 -18.09
CA GLY A 126 -1.00 2.70 -18.26
C GLY A 126 -0.12 3.28 -17.16
N ARG A 127 0.43 2.45 -16.27
CA ARG A 127 1.29 2.86 -15.17
C ARG A 127 2.57 2.04 -15.19
N PRO A 128 3.71 2.65 -14.87
CA PRO A 128 4.94 1.87 -14.72
C PRO A 128 4.85 1.04 -13.44
N LEU A 129 4.84 -0.27 -13.57
CA LEU A 129 4.82 -1.20 -12.45
C LEU A 129 6.13 -1.99 -12.40
N LEU A 130 6.57 -2.28 -11.17
CA LEU A 130 7.70 -3.15 -10.91
C LEU A 130 7.15 -4.48 -10.41
N HIS A 131 7.41 -5.56 -11.14
CA HIS A 131 6.95 -6.90 -10.76
C HIS A 131 8.06 -7.62 -9.99
N VAL A 132 7.72 -8.11 -8.80
CA VAL A 132 8.66 -8.85 -7.95
C VAL A 132 8.04 -10.15 -7.49
N VAL A 133 8.90 -11.17 -7.29
CA VAL A 133 8.48 -12.51 -6.86
C VAL A 133 9.28 -12.91 -5.63
N ASP A 134 8.57 -13.40 -4.61
CA ASP A 134 9.17 -13.95 -3.41
C ASP A 134 10.00 -15.19 -3.78
N ARG A 135 11.27 -15.12 -3.46
CA ARG A 135 12.24 -16.19 -3.77
C ARG A 135 11.91 -17.51 -3.09
N HIS A 136 11.26 -17.46 -1.94
CA HIS A 136 11.04 -18.65 -1.09
C HIS A 136 9.64 -19.24 -1.26
N GLU A 137 8.62 -18.41 -1.34
CA GLU A 137 7.24 -18.88 -1.32
C GLU A 137 6.44 -18.52 -2.56
N GLY A 138 7.02 -17.78 -3.47
CA GLY A 138 6.40 -17.48 -4.76
C GLY A 138 5.32 -16.42 -4.74
N GLY A 139 5.15 -15.70 -3.64
CA GLY A 139 4.25 -14.55 -3.60
C GLY A 139 4.71 -13.46 -4.55
N GLU A 140 3.77 -12.76 -5.17
CA GLU A 140 4.09 -11.76 -6.20
C GLU A 140 3.50 -10.42 -5.83
N MET A 141 4.26 -9.35 -6.10
CA MET A 141 3.79 -7.99 -5.97
C MET A 141 4.07 -7.19 -7.22
N TRP A 142 3.16 -6.27 -7.53
CA TRP A 142 3.37 -5.26 -8.56
C TRP A 142 3.32 -3.90 -7.85
N ILE A 143 4.40 -3.16 -7.97
CA ILE A 143 4.59 -1.90 -7.24
C ILE A 143 4.57 -0.76 -8.23
N TRP A 144 3.73 0.24 -7.98
CA TRP A 144 3.72 1.45 -8.81
C TRP A 144 5.07 2.15 -8.68
N ASP A 145 5.75 2.33 -9.84
CA ASP A 145 7.05 3.00 -9.87
C ASP A 145 6.85 4.51 -9.77
N ASN A 146 6.47 4.94 -8.59
CA ASN A 146 6.30 6.34 -8.23
C ASN A 146 7.01 6.56 -6.89
N PRO A 147 8.22 7.18 -6.90
CA PRO A 147 9.01 7.32 -5.67
C PRO A 147 8.30 8.07 -4.55
N SER A 148 7.37 8.96 -4.88
CA SER A 148 6.63 9.71 -3.86
C SER A 148 5.56 8.87 -3.16
N LEU A 149 5.02 7.88 -3.86
CA LEU A 149 3.96 7.02 -3.32
C LEU A 149 3.98 5.67 -4.07
N PRO A 150 4.93 4.79 -3.73
CA PRO A 150 5.05 3.50 -4.42
C PRO A 150 4.04 2.49 -3.87
N VAL A 151 2.80 2.64 -4.29
CA VAL A 151 1.69 1.77 -3.87
C VAL A 151 1.94 0.35 -4.38
N VAL A 152 1.73 -0.64 -3.52
CA VAL A 152 1.67 -2.04 -3.94
C VAL A 152 0.34 -2.24 -4.66
N TRP A 153 0.40 -2.17 -5.98
CA TRP A 153 -0.78 -2.12 -6.85
C TRP A 153 -1.51 -3.45 -6.93
N ARG A 154 -0.78 -4.54 -6.77
CA ARG A 154 -1.34 -5.88 -6.87
C ARG A 154 -0.51 -6.84 -6.03
N MET A 155 -1.17 -7.80 -5.43
CA MET A 155 -0.54 -8.91 -4.74
C MET A 155 -1.22 -10.22 -5.12
N LYS A 156 -0.44 -11.22 -5.44
CA LYS A 156 -0.90 -12.57 -5.78
C LYS A 156 -0.10 -13.61 -5.02
N ASN A 157 -0.73 -14.76 -4.80
CA ASN A 157 -0.09 -15.93 -4.19
C ASN A 157 0.55 -15.63 -2.84
N ASN A 158 -0.04 -14.69 -2.08
CA ASN A 158 0.42 -14.37 -0.74
C ASN A 158 0.21 -15.59 0.15
N PRO A 159 1.24 -16.04 0.91
CA PRO A 159 1.09 -17.16 1.84
C PRO A 159 -0.01 -16.98 2.87
N LEU A 160 -0.35 -15.73 3.21
CA LEU A 160 -1.44 -15.41 4.14
C LEU A 160 -2.82 -15.40 3.47
N GLU A 161 -2.87 -15.70 2.18
CA GLU A 161 -4.10 -15.69 1.37
C GLU A 161 -4.80 -14.33 1.33
N ILE A 162 -4.05 -13.26 1.49
CA ILE A 162 -4.53 -11.89 1.37
C ILE A 162 -3.99 -11.31 0.07
N ASN A 163 -4.83 -11.32 -0.97
CA ASN A 163 -4.44 -10.85 -2.30
C ASN A 163 -5.33 -9.69 -2.72
N TRP A 164 -4.82 -8.80 -3.53
CA TRP A 164 -5.58 -7.65 -4.01
C TRP A 164 -5.10 -7.14 -5.34
N GLN A 165 -5.92 -6.30 -5.94
CA GLN A 165 -5.61 -5.54 -7.13
C GLN A 165 -6.22 -4.15 -6.98
N VAL A 166 -5.48 -3.12 -7.35
CA VAL A 166 -5.97 -1.75 -7.34
C VAL A 166 -6.56 -1.40 -8.70
N GLU A 167 -7.68 -0.72 -8.68
CA GLU A 167 -8.31 -0.16 -9.87
C GLU A 167 -8.47 1.35 -9.66
N VAL A 168 -8.30 2.13 -10.72
CA VAL A 168 -8.56 3.57 -10.69
C VAL A 168 -9.94 3.82 -11.27
N LYS A 169 -10.70 4.65 -10.60
CA LYS A 169 -12.01 5.03 -11.12
C LYS A 169 -11.91 6.04 -12.24
#